data_9f85040790824e26865e217555b2330e
#
_entry.id   9f85040790824e26865e217555b2330e
#
_cell.length_a   1.000
_cell.length_b   1.000
_cell.length_c   1.000
_cell.angle_alpha   90.00
_cell.angle_beta   90.00
_cell.angle_gamma   90.00
#
_symmetry.space_group_name_H-M   'P 1'
#
loop_
_entity.id
_entity.type
_entity.pdbx_description
1 polymer ?
#
loop_
_entity_poly.entity_id
_entity_poly.type
_entity_poly.pdbx_seq_one_letter_code
_entity_poly.pdbx_strand_id
1 'polypeptide(L)'
;MSPMSFSSYDEYSELTRYVRSQLELNKVELVQPSSTVPNLHLTEATIDERTLSLYQNSRAAEKELTYVVKYRVTIPGYGSKNFTTTVNRNYLDNPLTALAKSVERDVIEDEMRLQAAKQMMRQLGRIRAEYEAGQISEPANTNS
;
A
#
# COMPACT_ATOMS: atom_id res chain seq x y z
N MET A 1 -13.32 4.77 11.50
CA MET A 1 -14.03 4.14 10.37
C MET A 1 -14.25 2.64 10.57
N SER A 2 -14.61 2.25 11.73
CA SER A 2 -14.97 0.87 11.99
C SER A 2 -16.47 0.81 12.30
N PRO A 3 -17.23 -0.13 11.74
CA PRO A 3 -16.78 -1.18 10.83
C PRO A 3 -16.49 -0.69 9.41
N MET A 4 -15.76 -1.49 8.64
CA MET A 4 -15.54 -1.21 7.23
C MET A 4 -15.41 -2.51 6.45
N SER A 5 -15.52 -2.43 5.14
CA SER A 5 -15.26 -3.57 4.28
C SER A 5 -13.91 -3.39 3.58
N PHE A 6 -13.29 -4.51 3.24
CA PHE A 6 -12.00 -4.51 2.56
C PHE A 6 -12.05 -5.50 1.40
N SER A 7 -11.64 -5.06 0.25
CA SER A 7 -11.57 -5.90 -0.94
C SER A 7 -10.27 -5.60 -1.69
N SER A 8 -9.89 -6.50 -2.60
CA SER A 8 -8.63 -6.38 -3.32
C SER A 8 -8.76 -6.98 -4.71
N TYR A 9 -8.00 -6.41 -5.65
CA TYR A 9 -7.87 -6.97 -6.99
C TYR A 9 -7.26 -8.39 -6.96
N ASP A 10 -6.53 -8.71 -5.89
CA ASP A 10 -5.95 -10.05 -5.68
C ASP A 10 -6.11 -10.42 -4.21
N GLU A 11 -7.18 -11.17 -3.92
CA GLU A 11 -7.55 -11.54 -2.55
C GLU A 11 -6.50 -12.42 -1.86
N TYR A 12 -5.65 -13.08 -2.63
CA TYR A 12 -4.67 -14.02 -2.11
C TYR A 12 -3.25 -13.48 -2.07
N SER A 13 -3.04 -12.23 -2.45
CA SER A 13 -1.70 -11.65 -2.42
C SER A 13 -1.21 -11.43 -1.00
N GLU A 14 0.11 -11.40 -0.84
CA GLU A 14 0.73 -11.13 0.46
C GLU A 14 0.40 -9.72 0.94
N LEU A 15 0.34 -8.76 0.02
CA LEU A 15 -0.06 -7.40 0.36
C LEU A 15 -1.46 -7.38 0.96
N THR A 16 -2.39 -8.11 0.35
CA THR A 16 -3.77 -8.18 0.85
C THR A 16 -3.80 -8.72 2.28
N ARG A 17 -3.01 -9.76 2.55
CA ARG A 17 -2.92 -10.31 3.91
C ARG A 17 -2.36 -9.29 4.89
N TYR A 18 -1.33 -8.56 4.49
CA TYR A 18 -0.73 -7.54 5.35
C TYR A 18 -1.69 -6.39 5.65
N VAL A 19 -2.41 -5.93 4.64
CA VAL A 19 -3.39 -4.87 4.84
C VAL A 19 -4.50 -5.34 5.79
N ARG A 20 -5.02 -6.55 5.55
CA ARG A 20 -6.05 -7.12 6.44
C ARG A 20 -5.54 -7.22 7.87
N SER A 21 -4.33 -7.73 8.04
CA SER A 21 -3.70 -7.83 9.35
C SER A 21 -3.56 -6.47 10.03
N GLN A 22 -3.14 -5.47 9.30
CA GLN A 22 -2.98 -4.13 9.86
C GLN A 22 -4.32 -3.52 10.25
N LEU A 23 -5.36 -3.76 9.47
CA LEU A 23 -6.71 -3.31 9.82
C LEU A 23 -7.15 -3.96 11.14
N GLU A 24 -6.94 -5.26 11.27
CA GLU A 24 -7.29 -5.98 12.49
C GLU A 24 -6.46 -5.50 13.69
N LEU A 25 -5.17 -5.26 13.50
CA LEU A 25 -4.31 -4.70 14.55
C LEU A 25 -4.77 -3.32 15.01
N ASN A 26 -5.34 -2.54 14.11
CA ASN A 26 -5.88 -1.22 14.43
C ASN A 26 -7.34 -1.29 14.89
N LYS A 27 -7.82 -2.50 15.18
CA LYS A 27 -9.14 -2.76 15.75
C LYS A 27 -10.28 -2.34 14.83
N VAL A 28 -10.06 -2.47 13.54
CA VAL A 28 -11.10 -2.24 12.54
C VAL A 28 -11.88 -3.53 12.39
N GLU A 29 -13.19 -3.46 12.58
CA GLU A 29 -14.07 -4.60 12.35
C GLU A 29 -14.35 -4.71 10.86
N LEU A 30 -13.94 -5.83 10.25
CA LEU A 30 -14.17 -6.07 8.83
C LEU A 30 -15.50 -6.76 8.63
N VAL A 31 -16.32 -6.18 7.75
CA VAL A 31 -17.68 -6.68 7.49
C VAL A 31 -17.88 -6.78 5.98
N GLN A 32 -19.00 -7.37 5.59
CA GLN A 32 -19.35 -7.46 4.17
C GLN A 32 -19.58 -6.08 3.58
N PRO A 33 -19.25 -5.89 2.28
CA PRO A 33 -19.49 -4.61 1.62
C PRO A 33 -20.97 -4.20 1.70
N SER A 34 -21.18 -2.93 1.98
CA SER A 34 -22.52 -2.37 2.13
C SER A 34 -22.45 -0.88 1.80
N SER A 35 -23.58 -0.33 1.38
CA SER A 35 -23.67 1.11 1.13
C SER A 35 -23.61 1.94 2.41
N THR A 36 -23.67 1.29 3.56
CA THR A 36 -23.69 1.97 4.86
C THR A 36 -22.34 1.95 5.58
N VAL A 37 -21.35 1.24 5.06
CA VAL A 37 -20.04 1.16 5.68
C VAL A 37 -18.95 1.64 4.71
N PRO A 38 -17.86 2.23 5.23
CA PRO A 38 -16.73 2.58 4.37
C PRO A 38 -16.13 1.33 3.73
N ASN A 39 -15.57 1.50 2.54
CA ASN A 39 -14.90 0.41 1.82
C ASN A 39 -13.48 0.83 1.46
N LEU A 40 -12.53 -0.05 1.73
CA LEU A 40 -11.17 0.06 1.24
C LEU A 40 -10.99 -0.99 0.16
N HIS A 41 -10.55 -0.57 -1.02
CA HIS A 41 -10.31 -1.47 -2.14
C HIS A 41 -8.90 -1.28 -2.68
N LEU A 42 -8.11 -2.36 -2.67
CA LEU A 42 -6.81 -2.36 -3.34
C LEU A 42 -7.05 -2.51 -4.83
N THR A 43 -6.60 -1.54 -5.61
CA THR A 43 -6.82 -1.56 -7.06
C THR A 43 -5.63 -2.11 -7.84
N GLU A 44 -4.41 -1.86 -7.36
CA GLU A 44 -3.22 -2.26 -8.09
C GLU A 44 -2.00 -2.18 -7.18
N ALA A 45 -1.03 -3.04 -7.43
CA ALA A 45 0.29 -2.95 -6.80
C ALA A 45 1.34 -3.37 -7.82
N THR A 46 2.37 -2.56 -7.98
CA THR A 46 3.46 -2.83 -8.91
C THR A 46 4.78 -2.60 -8.22
N ILE A 47 5.80 -3.35 -8.65
CA ILE A 47 7.16 -3.15 -8.19
C ILE A 47 8.05 -2.99 -9.41
N ASP A 48 8.88 -1.95 -9.39
CA ASP A 48 9.84 -1.66 -10.45
C ASP A 48 11.24 -1.62 -9.89
N GLU A 49 12.19 -1.97 -10.72
CA GLU A 49 13.60 -1.93 -10.36
C GLU A 49 14.35 -1.09 -11.38
N ARG A 50 15.26 -0.25 -10.89
CA ARG A 50 16.17 0.46 -11.79
C ARG A 50 17.58 0.42 -11.22
N THR A 51 18.56 0.50 -12.12
CA THR A 51 19.96 0.57 -11.76
C THR A 51 20.34 2.02 -11.49
N LEU A 52 20.90 2.28 -10.31
CA LEU A 52 21.35 3.62 -9.93
C LEU A 52 22.80 3.84 -10.30
N SER A 53 23.66 2.85 -10.07
CA SER A 53 25.08 2.96 -10.37
C SER A 53 25.69 1.58 -10.56
N LEU A 54 26.77 1.54 -11.33
CA LEU A 54 27.59 0.34 -11.51
C LEU A 54 28.93 0.58 -10.81
N TYR A 55 29.43 -0.46 -10.15
CA TYR A 55 30.75 -0.41 -9.55
C TYR A 55 31.84 -0.70 -10.60
N GLN A 56 33.08 -0.34 -10.28
CA GLN A 56 34.20 -0.37 -11.24
C GLN A 56 34.38 -1.69 -11.98
N ASN A 57 34.14 -2.78 -11.32
CA ASN A 57 34.35 -4.10 -11.93
C ASN A 57 33.10 -4.62 -12.65
N SER A 58 32.04 -3.83 -12.71
CA SER A 58 30.74 -4.17 -13.31
C SER A 58 30.10 -5.44 -12.72
N ARG A 59 30.59 -5.89 -11.58
CA ARG A 59 30.07 -7.10 -10.91
C ARG A 59 29.02 -6.80 -9.88
N ALA A 60 28.93 -5.55 -9.47
CA ALA A 60 27.92 -5.12 -8.49
C ALA A 60 27.26 -3.85 -9.01
N ALA A 61 26.00 -3.70 -8.70
CA ALA A 61 25.23 -2.53 -9.08
C ALA A 61 24.34 -2.14 -7.90
N GLU A 62 24.20 -0.85 -7.71
CA GLU A 62 23.21 -0.36 -6.78
C GLU A 62 21.87 -0.30 -7.51
N LYS A 63 20.88 -0.93 -6.95
CA LYS A 63 19.53 -1.02 -7.49
C LYS A 63 18.53 -0.35 -6.57
N GLU A 64 17.53 0.26 -7.16
CA GLU A 64 16.41 0.81 -6.41
C GLU A 64 15.14 0.05 -6.78
N LEU A 65 14.44 -0.42 -5.74
CA LEU A 65 13.11 -0.98 -5.90
C LEU A 65 12.09 0.08 -5.53
N THR A 66 11.07 0.25 -6.36
CA THR A 66 9.97 1.16 -6.11
C THR A 66 8.68 0.36 -6.12
N TYR A 67 7.99 0.34 -4.98
CA TYR A 67 6.74 -0.37 -4.82
C TYR A 67 5.61 0.67 -4.75
N VAL A 68 4.67 0.59 -5.69
CA VAL A 68 3.56 1.52 -5.79
C VAL A 68 2.27 0.77 -5.58
N VAL A 69 1.50 1.19 -4.60
CA VAL A 69 0.21 0.59 -4.29
C VAL A 69 -0.87 1.65 -4.50
N LYS A 70 -1.86 1.30 -5.31
CA LYS A 70 -3.02 2.16 -5.55
C LYS A 70 -4.23 1.55 -4.87
N TYR A 71 -5.01 2.38 -4.21
CA TYR A 71 -6.20 1.94 -3.51
C TYR A 71 -7.25 3.03 -3.53
N ARG A 72 -8.48 2.62 -3.28
CA ARG A 72 -9.63 3.51 -3.28
C ARG A 72 -10.35 3.40 -1.94
N VAL A 73 -10.72 4.53 -1.40
CA VAL A 73 -11.52 4.59 -0.18
C VAL A 73 -12.87 5.18 -0.54
N THR A 74 -13.93 4.46 -0.21
CA THR A 74 -15.30 4.91 -0.42
C THR A 74 -15.95 5.15 0.94
N ILE A 75 -16.48 6.36 1.13
CA ILE A 75 -17.16 6.71 2.38
C ILE A 75 -18.62 6.99 2.06
N PRO A 76 -19.55 6.33 2.75
CA PRO A 76 -20.99 6.55 2.50
C PRO A 76 -21.34 8.01 2.60
N GLY A 77 -22.03 8.53 1.58
CA GLY A 77 -22.44 9.94 1.52
C GLY A 77 -21.37 10.87 0.99
N TYR A 78 -20.12 10.42 0.88
CA TYR A 78 -19.01 11.28 0.44
C TYR A 78 -18.34 10.81 -0.84
N GLY A 79 -18.68 9.59 -1.31
CA GLY A 79 -18.14 9.05 -2.55
C GLY A 79 -16.80 8.38 -2.39
N SER A 80 -16.10 8.19 -3.51
CA SER A 80 -14.83 7.47 -3.57
C SER A 80 -13.68 8.41 -3.89
N LYS A 81 -12.52 8.10 -3.32
CA LYS A 81 -11.29 8.82 -3.60
C LYS A 81 -10.14 7.83 -3.77
N ASN A 82 -9.30 8.08 -4.76
CA ASN A 82 -8.15 7.24 -5.04
C ASN A 82 -6.91 7.77 -4.34
N PHE A 83 -6.11 6.85 -3.84
CA PHE A 83 -4.85 7.16 -3.15
C PHE A 83 -3.73 6.29 -3.70
N THR A 84 -2.52 6.75 -3.50
CA THR A 84 -1.32 6.00 -3.89
C THR A 84 -0.33 6.06 -2.73
N THR A 85 0.28 4.92 -2.42
CA THR A 85 1.40 4.88 -1.49
C THR A 85 2.61 4.32 -2.22
N THR A 86 3.78 4.87 -1.93
CA THR A 86 5.02 4.48 -2.59
C THR A 86 6.07 4.17 -1.54
N VAL A 87 6.78 3.05 -1.75
CA VAL A 87 7.90 2.65 -0.89
C VAL A 87 9.12 2.44 -1.76
N ASN A 88 10.25 2.98 -1.37
CA ASN A 88 11.51 2.82 -2.08
C ASN A 88 12.53 2.13 -1.19
N ARG A 89 13.30 1.22 -1.76
CA ARG A 89 14.40 0.54 -1.08
C ARG A 89 15.55 0.36 -2.06
N ASN A 90 16.74 0.61 -1.59
CA ASN A 90 17.95 0.35 -2.38
C ASN A 90 18.58 -0.94 -1.89
N TYR A 91 19.17 -1.67 -2.81
CA TYR A 91 19.97 -2.85 -2.46
C TYR A 91 21.12 -3.02 -3.42
N LEU A 92 22.14 -3.76 -2.96
CA LEU A 92 23.31 -4.03 -3.76
C LEU A 92 23.12 -5.36 -4.50
N ASP A 93 23.13 -5.28 -5.82
CA ASP A 93 22.99 -6.44 -6.68
C ASP A 93 24.39 -6.95 -7.06
N ASN A 94 24.82 -8.04 -6.43
CA ASN A 94 26.12 -8.65 -6.71
C ASN A 94 25.91 -10.03 -7.32
N PRO A 95 26.21 -10.22 -8.61
CA PRO A 95 25.98 -11.51 -9.27
C PRO A 95 26.79 -12.68 -8.68
N LEU A 96 27.87 -12.39 -7.95
CA LEU A 96 28.66 -13.44 -7.33
C LEU A 96 27.95 -14.13 -6.15
N THR A 97 26.87 -13.54 -5.67
CA THR A 97 26.09 -14.07 -4.56
C THR A 97 24.65 -14.34 -4.96
N ALA A 98 24.46 -14.88 -6.16
CA ALA A 98 23.13 -14.97 -6.77
C ALA A 98 22.06 -15.65 -5.91
N LEU A 99 22.40 -16.74 -5.21
CA LEU A 99 21.44 -17.44 -4.35
C LEU A 99 21.07 -16.63 -3.12
N ALA A 100 22.05 -16.08 -2.44
CA ALA A 100 21.83 -15.24 -1.28
C ALA A 100 21.05 -13.97 -1.66
N LYS A 101 21.32 -13.45 -2.83
CA LYS A 101 20.66 -12.28 -3.36
C LYS A 101 19.17 -12.50 -3.61
N SER A 102 18.79 -13.66 -4.13
CA SER A 102 17.39 -13.98 -4.37
C SER A 102 16.59 -13.95 -3.07
N VAL A 103 17.15 -14.54 -2.00
CA VAL A 103 16.53 -14.52 -0.69
C VAL A 103 16.47 -13.09 -0.13
N GLU A 104 17.56 -12.34 -0.29
CA GLU A 104 17.62 -10.97 0.18
C GLU A 104 16.56 -10.09 -0.48
N ARG A 105 16.42 -10.22 -1.80
CA ARG A 105 15.40 -9.45 -2.52
C ARG A 105 14.00 -9.81 -2.05
N ASP A 106 13.70 -11.07 -1.84
CA ASP A 106 12.40 -11.51 -1.37
C ASP A 106 12.08 -10.92 -0.01
N VAL A 107 13.07 -10.87 0.88
CA VAL A 107 12.92 -10.26 2.20
C VAL A 107 12.64 -8.76 2.08
N ILE A 108 13.38 -8.08 1.22
CA ILE A 108 13.20 -6.64 0.99
C ILE A 108 11.81 -6.35 0.43
N GLU A 109 11.37 -7.11 -0.55
CA GLU A 109 10.04 -6.94 -1.13
C GLU A 109 8.96 -7.15 -0.09
N ASP A 110 9.14 -8.14 0.78
CA ASP A 110 8.18 -8.42 1.82
C ASP A 110 8.12 -7.29 2.86
N GLU A 111 9.26 -6.76 3.22
CA GLU A 111 9.33 -5.59 4.11
C GLU A 111 8.65 -4.37 3.47
N MET A 112 8.80 -4.20 2.17
CA MET A 112 8.17 -3.10 1.44
C MET A 112 6.64 -3.24 1.43
N ARG A 113 6.14 -4.47 1.29
CA ARG A 113 4.70 -4.73 1.37
C ARG A 113 4.14 -4.36 2.73
N LEU A 114 4.84 -4.76 3.77
CA LEU A 114 4.42 -4.42 5.13
C LEU A 114 4.48 -2.91 5.37
N GLN A 115 5.53 -2.27 4.89
CA GLN A 115 5.66 -0.82 5.02
C GLN A 115 4.55 -0.10 4.27
N ALA A 116 4.20 -0.56 3.06
CA ALA A 116 3.09 0.00 2.31
C ALA A 116 1.78 -0.13 3.08
N ALA A 117 1.52 -1.31 3.66
CA ALA A 117 0.32 -1.52 4.46
C ALA A 117 0.25 -0.57 5.64
N LYS A 118 1.38 -0.34 6.31
CA LYS A 118 1.44 0.61 7.44
C LYS A 118 1.20 2.05 6.98
N GLN A 119 1.75 2.43 5.82
CA GLN A 119 1.50 3.77 5.26
C GLN A 119 0.02 3.96 4.95
N MET A 120 -0.63 2.91 4.43
CA MET A 120 -2.05 2.94 4.16
C MET A 120 -2.85 3.18 5.45
N MET A 121 -2.46 2.51 6.54
CA MET A 121 -3.13 2.71 7.84
C MET A 121 -3.00 4.15 8.31
N ARG A 122 -1.84 4.75 8.15
CA ARG A 122 -1.65 6.16 8.52
C ARG A 122 -2.54 7.08 7.67
N GLN A 123 -2.66 6.81 6.39
CA GLN A 123 -3.53 7.58 5.51
C GLN A 123 -5.00 7.42 5.89
N LEU A 124 -5.42 6.20 6.20
CA LEU A 124 -6.78 5.94 6.66
C LEU A 124 -7.07 6.70 7.96
N GLY A 125 -6.07 6.77 8.85
CA GLY A 125 -6.19 7.56 10.08
C GLY A 125 -6.40 9.05 9.80
N ARG A 126 -5.69 9.59 8.82
CA ARG A 126 -5.87 10.98 8.41
C ARG A 126 -7.25 11.21 7.79
N ILE A 127 -7.68 10.29 6.94
CA ILE A 127 -9.01 10.37 6.33
C ILE A 127 -10.09 10.35 7.40
N ARG A 128 -9.95 9.45 8.38
CA ARG A 128 -10.88 9.36 9.49
C ARG A 128 -10.94 10.66 10.28
N ALA A 129 -9.78 11.24 10.59
CA ALA A 129 -9.71 12.49 11.33
C ALA A 129 -10.38 13.63 10.56
N GLU A 130 -10.14 13.72 9.27
CA GLU A 130 -10.76 14.72 8.42
C GLU A 130 -12.28 14.55 8.35
N TYR A 131 -12.73 13.30 8.23
CA TYR A 131 -14.14 12.98 8.20
C TYR A 131 -14.83 13.36 9.50
N GLU A 132 -14.24 13.01 10.63
CA GLU A 132 -14.79 13.32 11.94
C GLU A 132 -14.80 14.82 12.23
N ALA A 133 -13.83 15.54 11.67
CA ALA A 133 -13.76 16.99 11.80
C ALA A 133 -14.66 17.74 10.81
N GLY A 134 -15.32 17.01 9.88
CA GLY A 134 -16.15 17.62 8.86
C GLY A 134 -15.36 18.34 7.77
N GLN A 135 -14.09 18.00 7.59
CA GLN A 135 -13.21 18.63 6.61
C GLN A 135 -13.21 17.96 5.25
N ILE A 136 -13.80 16.77 5.15
CA ILE A 136 -13.94 16.10 3.88
C ILE A 136 -15.13 16.67 3.16
N SER A 137 -14.90 17.22 1.96
CA SER A 137 -15.96 17.77 1.14
C SER A 137 -16.83 16.66 0.56
N GLU A 138 -18.12 16.90 0.47
CA GLU A 138 -19.00 16.00 -0.24
C GLU A 138 -18.64 16.01 -1.72
N PRO A 139 -18.80 14.88 -2.42
CA PRO A 139 -18.46 14.82 -3.84
C PRO A 139 -19.17 15.87 -4.68
N ALA A 140 -20.40 16.21 -4.34
CA ALA A 140 -21.18 17.20 -5.06
C ALA A 140 -20.57 18.61 -4.92
N ASN A 141 -19.78 18.85 -3.89
CA ASN A 141 -19.18 20.17 -3.62
C ASN A 141 -17.74 20.27 -4.12
N THR A 142 -17.12 19.17 -4.47
CA THR A 142 -15.70 19.17 -4.83
C THR A 142 -15.44 19.85 -6.16
N ASN A 143 -16.46 20.02 -6.97
CA ASN A 143 -16.35 20.61 -8.29
C ASN A 143 -16.69 22.09 -8.31
N SER A 144 -17.06 22.60 -7.21
CA SER A 144 -17.44 23.99 -7.11
C SER A 144 -16.26 24.90 -6.90
#